data_c7fe366c6715cd3e32092892a64ac732
#
_entry.id   c7fe366c6715cd3e32092892a64ac732
#
_cell.length_a   1.000
_cell.length_b   1.000
_cell.length_c   1.000
_cell.angle_alpha   90.00
_cell.angle_beta   90.00
_cell.angle_gamma   90.00
#
_symmetry.space_group_name_H-M   'P 1'
#
loop_
_entity.id
_entity.type
_entity.pdbx_description
1 polymer ?
#
loop_
_entity_poly.entity_id
_entity_poly.type
_entity_poly.pdbx_seq_one_letter_code
_entity_poly.pdbx_strand_id
1 'polypeptide(L)'
;MRAAGSARSPRHRAQRRGVFAESLCRWHLRLRGWRIVASGWRCPSGEIDILARRGGVLAIIEVKARRDLASAALSVLPRQRRRIARAASAFLLTRPDLAELVLRFDVMLVAPLRPPRHLPDAWRLDG
;
A
#
# COMPACT_ATOMS: atom_id res chain seq x y z
N MET A 1 12.13 -20.33 -12.76
CA MET A 1 11.49 -20.12 -13.23
C MET A 1 10.35 -20.36 -13.19
N ARG A 2 9.89 -20.11 -13.07
CA ARG A 2 8.82 -20.29 -13.02
C ARG A 2 8.12 -20.64 -13.84
N ALA A 3 7.90 -21.03 -13.62
CA ALA A 3 7.24 -21.71 -14.65
C ALA A 3 6.11 -20.93 -15.19
N ALA A 4 6.34 -20.51 -16.34
CA ALA A 4 5.40 -19.62 -16.99
C ALA A 4 4.00 -20.24 -17.04
N GLY A 5 3.92 -21.54 -17.15
CA GLY A 5 2.62 -22.19 -17.28
C GLY A 5 1.72 -22.01 -16.11
N SER A 6 2.26 -21.63 -14.97
CA SER A 6 1.45 -21.51 -13.78
C SER A 6 0.59 -20.24 -13.74
N ALA A 7 0.54 -19.51 -14.83
CA ALA A 7 -0.30 -18.32 -14.89
C ALA A 7 -1.77 -18.59 -14.57
N ARG A 8 -2.18 -19.83 -14.64
CA ARG A 8 -3.57 -20.22 -14.35
C ARG A 8 -3.86 -20.36 -12.87
N SER A 9 -2.85 -20.34 -12.02
CA SER A 9 -3.06 -20.57 -10.61
C SER A 9 -3.86 -19.44 -9.97
N PRO A 10 -4.60 -19.72 -8.91
CA PRO A 10 -5.30 -18.66 -8.18
C PRO A 10 -4.36 -17.58 -7.67
N ARG A 11 -3.15 -17.96 -7.30
CA ARG A 11 -2.16 -16.99 -6.84
C ARG A 11 -1.83 -15.98 -7.93
N HIS A 12 -1.65 -16.43 -9.16
CA HIS A 12 -1.37 -15.54 -10.28
C HIS A 12 -2.53 -14.58 -10.54
N ARG A 13 -3.75 -15.08 -10.47
CA ARG A 13 -4.91 -14.22 -10.67
C ARG A 13 -5.01 -13.16 -9.58
N ALA A 14 -4.74 -13.54 -8.34
CA ALA A 14 -4.76 -12.60 -7.24
C ALA A 14 -3.69 -11.52 -7.41
N GLN A 15 -2.51 -11.90 -7.87
CA GLN A 15 -1.44 -10.94 -8.11
C GLN A 15 -1.82 -9.94 -9.20
N ARG A 16 -2.41 -10.40 -10.28
CA ARG A 16 -2.83 -9.50 -11.36
C ARG A 16 -3.91 -8.53 -10.91
N ARG A 17 -4.86 -9.01 -10.10
CA ARG A 17 -5.87 -8.11 -9.56
C ARG A 17 -5.26 -7.08 -8.63
N GLY A 18 -4.25 -7.48 -7.86
CA GLY A 18 -3.54 -6.58 -6.98
C GLY A 18 -2.80 -5.50 -7.76
N VAL A 19 -2.13 -5.88 -8.85
CA VAL A 19 -1.43 -4.91 -9.70
C VAL A 19 -2.40 -3.90 -10.28
N PHE A 20 -3.55 -4.36 -10.76
CA PHE A 20 -4.56 -3.46 -11.31
C PHE A 20 -5.11 -2.53 -10.24
N ALA A 21 -5.39 -3.06 -9.05
CA ALA A 21 -5.90 -2.25 -7.95
C ALA A 21 -4.89 -1.19 -7.54
N GLU A 22 -3.61 -1.54 -7.46
CA GLU A 22 -2.57 -0.58 -7.12
C GLU A 22 -2.47 0.51 -8.18
N SER A 23 -2.60 0.15 -9.45
CA SER A 23 -2.59 1.12 -10.54
C SER A 23 -3.71 2.14 -10.40
N LEU A 24 -4.92 1.67 -10.12
CA LEU A 24 -6.06 2.54 -9.90
C LEU A 24 -5.83 3.47 -8.72
N CYS A 25 -5.26 2.95 -7.64
CA CYS A 25 -4.98 3.75 -6.46
C CYS A 25 -3.96 4.84 -6.76
N ARG A 26 -2.91 4.53 -7.53
CA ARG A 26 -1.92 5.53 -7.91
C ARG A 26 -2.55 6.67 -8.70
N TRP A 27 -3.40 6.34 -9.67
CA TRP A 27 -4.09 7.38 -10.43
C TRP A 27 -4.98 8.24 -9.55
N HIS A 28 -5.74 7.59 -8.66
CA HIS A 28 -6.59 8.29 -7.72
C HIS A 28 -5.79 9.28 -6.87
N LEU A 29 -4.64 8.83 -6.36
CA LEU A 29 -3.77 9.66 -5.54
C LEU A 29 -3.19 10.83 -6.34
N ARG A 30 -2.73 10.58 -7.55
CA ARG A 30 -2.18 11.65 -8.40
C ARG A 30 -3.20 12.73 -8.68
N LEU A 31 -4.44 12.34 -8.93
CA LEU A 31 -5.50 13.30 -9.18
C LEU A 31 -5.79 14.17 -7.96
N ARG A 32 -5.39 13.74 -6.78
CA ARG A 32 -5.59 14.48 -5.54
C ARG A 32 -4.33 15.15 -5.02
N GLY A 33 -3.34 15.28 -5.89
CA GLY A 33 -2.14 16.03 -5.55
C GLY A 33 -1.06 15.23 -4.85
N TRP A 34 -1.18 13.91 -4.78
CA TRP A 34 -0.13 13.07 -4.20
C TRP A 34 0.93 12.76 -5.25
N ARG A 35 2.18 12.76 -4.80
CA ARG A 35 3.30 12.29 -5.62
C ARG A 35 3.61 10.86 -5.23
N ILE A 36 3.64 9.96 -6.19
CA ILE A 36 4.00 8.57 -5.91
C ILE A 36 5.51 8.48 -5.78
N VAL A 37 5.97 8.07 -4.60
CA VAL A 37 7.40 7.94 -4.31
C VAL A 37 7.90 6.56 -4.74
N ALA A 38 7.13 5.53 -4.44
CA ALA A 38 7.45 4.15 -4.83
C ALA A 38 6.19 3.32 -4.77
N SER A 39 6.18 2.19 -5.48
CA SER A 39 5.08 1.24 -5.36
C SER A 39 5.63 -0.17 -5.49
N GLY A 40 4.99 -1.11 -4.79
CA GLY A 40 5.43 -2.49 -4.77
C GLY A 40 6.83 -2.66 -4.22
N TRP A 41 7.21 -1.85 -3.25
CA TRP A 41 8.56 -1.89 -2.71
C TRP A 41 8.69 -3.04 -1.71
N ARG A 42 9.75 -3.82 -1.86
CA ARG A 42 9.97 -5.02 -1.06
C ARG A 42 11.30 -5.00 -0.36
N CYS A 43 11.33 -5.62 0.83
CA CYS A 43 12.55 -5.89 1.56
C CYS A 43 12.34 -7.18 2.37
N PRO A 44 13.38 -7.72 3.02
CA PRO A 44 13.19 -8.95 3.80
C PRO A 44 12.14 -8.83 4.89
N SER A 45 11.92 -7.63 5.42
CA SER A 45 10.94 -7.42 6.49
C SER A 45 9.51 -7.41 6.00
N GLY A 46 9.27 -7.07 4.75
CA GLY A 46 7.91 -6.99 4.22
C GLY A 46 7.81 -6.20 2.94
N GLU A 47 6.58 -5.88 2.58
CA GLU A 47 6.29 -5.19 1.34
C GLU A 47 5.38 -3.99 1.61
N ILE A 48 5.55 -2.93 0.83
CA ILE A 48 4.69 -1.75 0.87
C ILE A 48 4.06 -1.59 -0.51
N ASP A 49 2.75 -1.51 -0.55
CA ASP A 49 2.05 -1.37 -1.84
C ASP A 49 2.32 -0.02 -2.48
N ILE A 50 2.13 1.07 -1.75
CA ILE A 50 2.35 2.42 -2.28
C ILE A 50 2.94 3.31 -1.19
N LEU A 51 3.96 4.09 -1.57
CA LEU A 51 4.44 5.20 -0.76
C LEU A 51 4.16 6.47 -1.54
N ALA A 52 3.45 7.41 -0.92
CA ALA A 52 3.06 8.63 -1.58
C ALA A 52 3.29 9.84 -0.67
N ARG A 53 3.63 10.95 -1.27
CA ARG A 53 3.94 12.18 -0.54
C ARG A 53 3.00 13.30 -0.94
N ARG A 54 2.49 14.01 0.05
CA ARG A 54 1.74 15.24 -0.18
C ARG A 54 2.03 16.19 0.98
N GLY A 55 2.57 17.38 0.67
CA GLY A 55 2.99 18.30 1.71
C GLY A 55 4.05 17.69 2.60
N GLY A 56 3.84 17.76 3.91
CA GLY A 56 4.77 17.20 4.89
C GLY A 56 4.47 15.77 5.30
N VAL A 57 3.60 15.07 4.57
CA VAL A 57 3.18 13.71 4.94
C VAL A 57 3.72 12.71 3.93
N LEU A 58 4.28 11.62 4.45
CA LEU A 58 4.60 10.43 3.66
C LEU A 58 3.61 9.33 4.07
N ALA A 59 2.69 9.00 3.18
CA ALA A 59 1.68 7.98 3.43
C ALA A 59 2.22 6.62 2.99
N ILE A 60 2.15 5.66 3.91
CA ILE A 60 2.47 4.26 3.67
C ILE A 60 1.12 3.59 3.49
N ILE A 61 0.82 3.17 2.26
CA ILE A 61 -0.53 2.81 1.87
C ILE A 61 -0.63 1.33 1.56
N GLU A 62 -1.57 0.68 2.21
CA GLU A 62 -1.92 -0.71 1.95
C GLU A 62 -3.18 -0.72 1.09
N VAL A 63 -3.13 -1.44 -0.03
CA VAL A 63 -4.26 -1.53 -0.95
C VAL A 63 -5.01 -2.82 -0.67
N LYS A 64 -6.32 -2.71 -0.46
CA LYS A 64 -7.18 -3.86 -0.16
C LYS A 64 -8.35 -3.92 -1.13
N ALA A 65 -8.56 -5.08 -1.72
CA ALA A 65 -9.72 -5.34 -2.57
C ALA A 65 -10.79 -5.95 -1.68
N ARG A 66 -11.69 -5.12 -1.18
CA ARG A 66 -12.75 -5.52 -0.26
C ARG A 66 -14.04 -4.82 -0.65
N ARG A 67 -15.15 -5.28 -0.07
CA ARG A 67 -16.45 -4.71 -0.40
C ARG A 67 -16.72 -3.38 0.28
N ASP A 68 -16.19 -3.20 1.47
CA ASP A 68 -16.44 -1.99 2.23
C ASP A 68 -15.19 -1.55 2.97
N LEU A 69 -15.21 -0.29 3.38
CA LEU A 69 -14.05 0.35 3.98
C LEU A 69 -13.72 -0.21 5.35
N ALA A 70 -14.74 -0.58 6.11
CA ALA A 70 -14.52 -1.16 7.44
C ALA A 70 -13.77 -2.49 7.34
N SER A 71 -14.20 -3.36 6.41
CA SER A 71 -13.50 -4.63 6.18
C SER A 71 -12.07 -4.40 5.73
N ALA A 72 -11.84 -3.40 4.87
CA ALA A 72 -10.50 -3.09 4.39
C ALA A 72 -9.60 -2.69 5.56
N ALA A 73 -10.06 -1.80 6.42
CA ALA A 73 -9.28 -1.33 7.56
C ALA A 73 -8.95 -2.46 8.52
N LEU A 74 -9.96 -3.29 8.84
CA LEU A 74 -9.78 -4.38 9.78
C LEU A 74 -8.89 -5.50 9.24
N SER A 75 -8.70 -5.56 7.92
CA SER A 75 -7.90 -6.63 7.33
C SER A 75 -6.39 -6.42 7.51
N VAL A 76 -5.96 -5.23 7.97
CA VAL A 76 -4.54 -5.01 8.25
C VAL A 76 -4.29 -5.42 9.69
N LEU A 77 -3.89 -6.68 9.88
CA LEU A 77 -3.72 -7.27 11.20
C LEU A 77 -2.43 -6.78 11.88
N PRO A 78 -2.33 -6.89 13.21
CA PRO A 78 -1.14 -6.39 13.93
C PRO A 78 0.18 -6.90 13.42
N ARG A 79 0.26 -8.18 13.04
CA ARG A 79 1.49 -8.74 12.48
C ARG A 79 1.85 -8.02 11.18
N GLN A 80 0.88 -7.79 10.32
CA GLN A 80 1.09 -7.11 9.06
C GLN A 80 1.49 -5.66 9.30
N ARG A 81 0.86 -4.99 10.27
CA ARG A 81 1.21 -3.61 10.61
C ARG A 81 2.67 -3.49 11.02
N ARG A 82 3.16 -4.43 11.82
CA ARG A 82 4.56 -4.42 12.24
C ARG A 82 5.50 -4.65 11.06
N ARG A 83 5.12 -5.54 10.14
CA ARG A 83 5.93 -5.79 8.96
C ARG A 83 6.00 -4.55 8.05
N ILE A 84 4.86 -3.90 7.87
CA ILE A 84 4.80 -2.67 7.06
C ILE A 84 5.65 -1.59 7.71
N ALA A 85 5.57 -1.44 9.02
CA ALA A 85 6.36 -0.43 9.72
C ALA A 85 7.85 -0.68 9.58
N ARG A 86 8.28 -1.95 9.68
CA ARG A 86 9.69 -2.28 9.49
C ARG A 86 10.13 -2.02 8.06
N ALA A 87 9.27 -2.33 7.10
CA ALA A 87 9.55 -2.05 5.70
C ALA A 87 9.67 -0.54 5.46
N ALA A 88 8.79 0.25 6.08
CA ALA A 88 8.86 1.70 5.97
C ALA A 88 10.18 2.23 6.53
N SER A 89 10.61 1.73 7.68
CA SER A 89 11.90 2.13 8.25
C SER A 89 13.05 1.78 7.32
N ALA A 90 13.02 0.58 6.74
CA ALA A 90 14.06 0.17 5.80
C ALA A 90 14.06 1.06 4.55
N PHE A 91 12.89 1.41 4.06
CA PHE A 91 12.80 2.30 2.91
C PHE A 91 13.42 3.67 3.21
N LEU A 92 13.12 4.23 4.37
CA LEU A 92 13.62 5.55 4.75
C LEU A 92 15.13 5.58 4.85
N LEU A 93 15.78 4.45 5.16
CA LEU A 93 17.23 4.39 5.15
C LEU A 93 17.80 4.59 3.75
N THR A 94 17.02 4.27 2.72
CA THR A 94 17.46 4.48 1.33
C THR A 94 17.11 5.87 0.83
N ARG A 95 16.31 6.63 1.54
CA ARG A 95 15.82 7.94 1.12
C ARG A 95 15.90 8.94 2.26
N PRO A 96 17.11 9.37 2.63
CA PRO A 96 17.26 10.33 3.73
C PRO A 96 16.57 11.67 3.45
N ASP A 97 16.32 11.99 2.19
CA ASP A 97 15.58 13.20 1.83
C ASP A 97 14.14 13.20 2.34
N LEU A 98 13.60 12.03 2.72
CA LEU A 98 12.23 11.92 3.21
C LEU A 98 12.14 11.82 4.73
N ALA A 99 13.27 11.87 5.43
CA ALA A 99 13.32 11.55 6.85
C ALA A 99 12.53 12.53 7.71
N GLU A 100 12.32 13.75 7.24
CA GLU A 100 11.60 14.75 8.04
C GLU A 100 10.10 14.76 7.81
N LEU A 101 9.62 13.93 6.89
CA LEU A 101 8.18 13.84 6.65
C LEU A 101 7.51 13.08 7.78
N VAL A 102 6.24 13.44 8.03
CA VAL A 102 5.43 12.71 9.00
C VAL A 102 4.93 11.43 8.34
N LEU A 103 5.26 10.28 8.93
CA LEU A 103 4.76 9.00 8.45
C LEU A 103 3.30 8.82 8.86
N ARG A 104 2.51 8.32 7.93
CA ARG A 104 1.10 8.02 8.19
C ARG A 104 0.76 6.72 7.49
N PHE A 105 0.05 5.83 8.21
CA PHE A 105 -0.33 4.54 7.65
C PHE A 105 -1.77 4.59 7.18
N ASP A 106 -1.96 4.42 5.88
CA ASP A 106 -3.25 4.56 5.23
C ASP A 106 -3.68 3.24 4.61
N VAL A 107 -4.97 3.13 4.33
CA VAL A 107 -5.53 2.01 3.56
C VAL A 107 -6.29 2.60 2.39
N MET A 108 -6.19 1.96 1.24
CA MET A 108 -7.03 2.27 0.10
C MET A 108 -7.84 1.05 -0.27
N LEU A 109 -9.13 1.28 -0.49
CA LEU A 109 -10.07 0.24 -0.82
C LEU A 109 -10.39 0.28 -2.30
N VAL A 110 -10.30 -0.87 -2.94
CA VAL A 110 -10.75 -1.04 -4.33
C VAL A 110 -11.89 -2.03 -4.32
N ALA A 111 -13.07 -1.59 -4.76
CA ALA A 111 -14.25 -2.41 -4.86
C ALA A 111 -14.76 -2.38 -6.30
N PRO A 112 -15.48 -3.42 -6.75
CA PRO A 112 -15.97 -3.45 -8.11
C PRO A 112 -16.88 -2.26 -8.43
N LEU A 113 -16.70 -1.70 -9.62
CA LEU A 113 -17.56 -0.65 -10.17
C LEU A 113 -17.60 0.63 -9.34
N ARG A 114 -16.56 0.87 -8.56
CA ARG A 114 -16.47 2.08 -7.74
C ARG A 114 -15.06 2.65 -7.84
N PRO A 115 -14.92 3.98 -7.72
CA PRO A 115 -13.57 4.54 -7.64
C PRO A 115 -12.88 4.10 -6.36
N PRO A 116 -11.55 4.08 -6.33
CA PRO A 116 -10.84 3.77 -5.09
C PRO A 116 -11.23 4.72 -3.97
N ARG A 117 -11.22 4.21 -2.75
CA ARG A 117 -11.51 5.02 -1.56
C ARG A 117 -10.29 5.03 -0.67
N HIS A 118 -9.96 6.19 -0.17
CA HIS A 118 -8.77 6.39 0.64
C HIS A 118 -9.16 6.61 2.10
N LEU A 119 -8.65 5.78 2.99
CA LEU A 119 -8.81 5.94 4.42
C LEU A 119 -7.48 6.39 5.00
N PRO A 120 -7.29 7.69 5.23
CA PRO A 120 -6.03 8.17 5.80
C PRO A 120 -5.95 7.83 7.29
N ASP A 121 -4.73 7.63 7.78
CA ASP A 121 -4.46 7.36 9.18
C ASP A 121 -5.29 6.18 9.68
N ALA A 122 -5.28 5.10 8.90
CA ALA A 122 -6.14 3.96 9.15
C ALA A 122 -5.71 3.16 10.38
N TRP A 123 -4.43 3.20 10.73
CA TRP A 123 -3.91 2.48 11.88
C TRP A 123 -2.59 3.10 12.33
N ARG A 124 -2.23 2.79 13.55
CA ARG A 124 -0.99 3.27 14.15
C ARG A 124 -0.31 2.12 14.85
N LEU A 125 1.02 2.24 14.99
CA LEU A 125 1.75 1.32 15.84
C LEU A 125 1.57 1.77 17.28
N ASP A 126 0.93 0.93 18.06
CA ASP A 126 0.85 1.18 19.49
C ASP A 126 2.13 0.69 20.12
N GLY A 127 2.72 1.53 20.87
CA GLY A 127 3.99 1.25 21.51
C GLY A 127 3.98 0.04 22.35
#